data_cfc82f85a5f5b0069aa2ed131906e149
#
_entry.id   cfc82f85a5f5b0069aa2ed131906e149
#
_cell.length_a   1.000
_cell.length_b   1.000
_cell.length_c   1.000
_cell.angle_alpha   90.00
_cell.angle_beta   90.00
_cell.angle_gamma   90.00
#
_symmetry.space_group_name_H-M   'P 1'
#
loop_
_entity.id
_entity.type
_entity.pdbx_description
1 polymer ?
#
loop_
_entity_poly.entity_id
_entity_poly.type
_entity_poly.pdbx_seq_one_letter_code
_entity_poly.pdbx_strand_id
1 'polypeptide(L)'
;MKKAIWWFVVFAVTAVSFSLVACAKQMEKKPDPAPAQKKTQPLFIIERSKNANVVHYDAQLSADGNLDPNEPVIAYWVLLAEDGRREELNWIEKKKAYGFHIKPDSSVNGYKMTVVAVPQGQITVRKDGDTVRAELVIDGSPAVLEKIYINATDGLLGPKVHYIELYGKDLKTGEKRFQKIVKK
;
A
#
# COMPACT_ATOMS: atom_id res chain seq x y z
N MET A 1 -27.96 77.20 5.07
CA MET A 1 -29.26 77.81 4.91
C MET A 1 -30.29 76.73 4.62
N LYS A 2 -31.39 76.72 5.42
CA LYS A 2 -32.72 76.05 5.24
C LYS A 2 -32.71 74.51 5.16
N LYS A 3 -33.03 73.73 6.25
CA LYS A 3 -34.30 73.45 6.87
C LYS A 3 -35.35 72.90 5.89
N ALA A 4 -35.72 71.60 6.08
CA ALA A 4 -37.11 71.18 6.22
C ALA A 4 -37.21 69.74 6.70
N ILE A 5 -37.84 69.63 7.80
CA ILE A 5 -38.48 68.57 8.53
C ILE A 5 -39.83 68.25 7.87
N TRP A 6 -40.24 66.98 7.79
CA TRP A 6 -41.62 66.46 7.81
C TRP A 6 -41.62 64.96 8.02
N TRP A 7 -42.03 64.48 9.00
CA TRP A 7 -43.14 63.99 9.86
C TRP A 7 -44.18 63.15 9.10
N PHE A 8 -44.63 62.11 9.81
CA PHE A 8 -45.84 61.27 9.69
C PHE A 8 -45.61 59.93 8.92
N VAL A 9 -46.14 58.77 9.31
CA VAL A 9 -47.11 58.29 10.31
C VAL A 9 -46.91 56.81 10.53
N VAL A 10 -47.12 56.36 11.75
CA VAL A 10 -47.24 54.99 12.24
C VAL A 10 -48.36 54.23 11.53
N PHE A 11 -48.06 53.02 11.06
CA PHE A 11 -49.06 51.96 10.99
C PHE A 11 -48.46 50.64 11.49
N ALA A 12 -48.92 50.28 12.69
CA ALA A 12 -48.68 48.95 13.26
C ALA A 12 -49.65 47.97 12.60
N VAL A 13 -49.11 47.00 11.91
CA VAL A 13 -49.83 45.79 11.52
C VAL A 13 -49.14 44.61 12.16
N THR A 14 -49.71 44.14 13.25
CA THR A 14 -49.33 42.89 13.92
C THR A 14 -49.80 41.70 13.05
N ALA A 15 -48.89 41.14 12.29
CA ALA A 15 -49.10 39.84 11.66
C ALA A 15 -48.45 38.75 12.56
N VAL A 16 -49.34 38.07 13.28
CA VAL A 16 -48.96 36.85 14.03
C VAL A 16 -48.70 35.74 13.00
N SER A 17 -47.45 35.57 12.68
CA SER A 17 -47.02 34.43 11.86
C SER A 17 -46.84 33.21 12.76
N PHE A 18 -47.76 32.29 12.70
CA PHE A 18 -47.60 30.93 13.24
C PHE A 18 -46.51 30.21 12.46
N SER A 19 -45.30 30.21 13.01
CA SER A 19 -44.21 29.37 12.49
C SER A 19 -44.45 27.93 12.95
N LEU A 20 -44.99 27.12 12.03
CA LEU A 20 -44.97 25.66 12.14
C LEU A 20 -43.49 25.22 12.05
N VAL A 21 -42.87 25.02 13.21
CA VAL A 21 -41.55 24.32 13.29
C VAL A 21 -41.84 22.86 12.98
N ALA A 22 -41.69 22.51 11.70
CA ALA A 22 -41.58 21.13 11.26
C ALA A 22 -40.25 20.57 11.82
N CYS A 23 -40.35 19.83 12.93
CA CYS A 23 -39.25 19.07 13.48
C CYS A 23 -38.94 17.91 12.53
N ALA A 24 -38.17 18.18 11.47
CA ALA A 24 -37.60 17.15 10.66
C ALA A 24 -36.57 16.42 11.55
N LYS A 25 -36.95 15.24 12.04
CA LYS A 25 -35.98 14.28 12.61
C LYS A 25 -34.95 14.02 11.52
N GLN A 26 -33.80 14.71 11.61
CA GLN A 26 -32.59 14.26 10.92
C GLN A 26 -32.29 12.85 11.44
N MET A 27 -32.56 11.87 10.57
CA MET A 27 -32.02 10.52 10.79
C MET A 27 -30.50 10.67 10.73
N GLU A 28 -29.90 10.73 11.90
CA GLU A 28 -28.46 10.68 12.07
C GLU A 28 -27.98 9.37 11.42
N LYS A 29 -27.42 9.49 10.21
CA LYS A 29 -26.84 8.36 9.50
C LYS A 29 -25.70 7.87 10.38
N LYS A 30 -25.93 6.72 11.05
CA LYS A 30 -24.90 6.03 11.82
C LYS A 30 -23.65 5.96 10.94
N PRO A 31 -22.47 6.44 11.39
CA PRO A 31 -21.25 6.30 10.60
C PRO A 31 -21.07 4.84 10.22
N ASP A 32 -20.86 4.59 8.95
CA ASP A 32 -20.51 3.24 8.51
C ASP A 32 -19.32 2.76 9.36
N PRO A 33 -19.34 1.52 9.87
CA PRO A 33 -18.23 1.00 10.66
C PRO A 33 -16.94 1.16 9.84
N ALA A 34 -15.95 1.81 10.44
CA ALA A 34 -14.65 1.94 9.81
C ALA A 34 -14.21 0.56 9.29
N PRO A 35 -13.71 0.45 8.04
CA PRO A 35 -13.32 -0.84 7.50
C PRO A 35 -12.35 -1.51 8.47
N ALA A 36 -12.69 -2.72 8.91
CA ALA A 36 -11.87 -3.48 9.84
C ALA A 36 -10.45 -3.52 9.28
N GLN A 37 -9.47 -2.97 10.02
CA GLN A 37 -8.09 -2.95 9.58
C GLN A 37 -7.64 -4.40 9.40
N LYS A 38 -7.40 -4.80 8.15
CA LYS A 38 -6.87 -6.13 7.85
C LYS A 38 -5.51 -6.26 8.52
N LYS A 39 -5.28 -7.37 9.20
CA LYS A 39 -3.97 -7.65 9.80
C LYS A 39 -2.95 -7.87 8.68
N THR A 40 -1.79 -7.23 8.77
CA THR A 40 -0.70 -7.42 7.81
C THR A 40 0.55 -8.01 8.48
N GLN A 41 1.38 -8.71 7.69
CA GLN A 41 2.70 -9.21 8.11
C GLN A 41 3.73 -8.82 7.04
N PRO A 42 4.87 -8.22 7.43
CA PRO A 42 5.94 -7.89 6.51
C PRO A 42 6.48 -9.14 5.80
N LEU A 43 6.71 -9.03 4.49
CA LEU A 43 7.33 -10.08 3.68
C LEU A 43 8.76 -9.72 3.29
N PHE A 44 8.93 -8.63 2.54
CA PHE A 44 10.22 -8.13 2.10
C PHE A 44 10.11 -6.67 1.67
N ILE A 45 11.25 -6.04 1.42
CA ILE A 45 11.31 -4.67 0.92
C ILE A 45 12.06 -4.59 -0.41
N ILE A 46 11.77 -3.55 -1.20
CA ILE A 46 12.59 -3.16 -2.35
C ILE A 46 13.22 -1.80 -2.09
N GLU A 47 14.55 -1.75 -2.15
CA GLU A 47 15.36 -0.54 -2.15
C GLU A 47 15.85 -0.23 -3.56
N ARG A 48 16.01 1.05 -3.88
CA ARG A 48 16.62 1.49 -5.14
C ARG A 48 17.77 2.45 -4.86
N SER A 49 18.83 2.36 -5.68
CA SER A 49 19.93 3.34 -5.65
C SER A 49 19.41 4.76 -5.81
N LYS A 50 20.00 5.71 -5.07
CA LYS A 50 19.64 7.14 -5.07
C LYS A 50 18.20 7.46 -4.63
N ASN A 51 17.50 6.52 -4.00
CA ASN A 51 16.21 6.76 -3.38
C ASN A 51 16.27 6.31 -1.93
N ALA A 52 16.05 7.21 -0.99
CA ALA A 52 16.03 6.90 0.43
C ALA A 52 14.72 6.20 0.86
N ASN A 53 13.66 6.31 0.04
CA ASN A 53 12.38 5.66 0.30
C ASN A 53 12.42 4.19 -0.12
N VAL A 54 11.65 3.36 0.54
CA VAL A 54 11.58 1.92 0.29
C VAL A 54 10.16 1.48 -0.03
N VAL A 55 10.02 0.46 -0.87
CA VAL A 55 8.73 -0.18 -1.11
C VAL A 55 8.61 -1.41 -0.23
N HIS A 56 7.59 -1.45 0.59
CA HIS A 56 7.24 -2.60 1.42
C HIS A 56 6.26 -3.51 0.68
N TYR A 57 6.42 -4.81 0.88
CA TYR A 57 5.47 -5.85 0.47
C TYR A 57 5.05 -6.59 1.72
N ASP A 58 3.77 -6.51 2.03
CA ASP A 58 3.19 -7.15 3.20
C ASP A 58 2.14 -8.16 2.80
N ALA A 59 2.10 -9.29 3.50
CA ALA A 59 0.98 -10.22 3.41
C ALA A 59 -0.25 -9.61 4.07
N GLN A 60 -1.41 -9.70 3.44
CA GLN A 60 -2.70 -9.42 4.06
C GLN A 60 -3.33 -10.69 4.59
N LEU A 61 -3.83 -10.61 5.82
CA LEU A 61 -4.49 -11.73 6.47
C LEU A 61 -5.99 -11.43 6.63
N SER A 62 -6.79 -12.42 6.35
CA SER A 62 -8.21 -12.45 6.68
C SER A 62 -8.42 -12.69 8.19
N ALA A 63 -9.66 -12.58 8.64
CA ALA A 63 -10.01 -12.70 10.08
C ALA A 63 -9.64 -14.06 10.69
N ASP A 64 -9.61 -15.11 9.88
CA ASP A 64 -9.19 -16.47 10.29
C ASP A 64 -7.67 -16.65 10.34
N GLY A 65 -6.91 -15.58 10.05
CA GLY A 65 -5.45 -15.57 10.04
C GLY A 65 -4.81 -16.23 8.82
N ASN A 66 -5.58 -16.58 7.79
CA ASN A 66 -5.05 -17.04 6.51
C ASN A 66 -4.75 -15.87 5.58
N LEU A 67 -4.00 -16.12 4.50
CA LEU A 67 -3.82 -15.10 3.44
C LEU A 67 -5.17 -14.71 2.86
N ASP A 68 -5.42 -13.41 2.72
CA ASP A 68 -6.64 -12.89 2.11
C ASP A 68 -6.74 -13.38 0.66
N PRO A 69 -7.77 -14.14 0.28
CA PRO A 69 -7.86 -14.72 -1.07
C PRO A 69 -8.07 -13.66 -2.16
N ASN A 70 -8.57 -12.48 -1.82
CA ASN A 70 -8.82 -11.41 -2.79
C ASN A 70 -7.59 -10.51 -2.98
N GLU A 71 -6.81 -10.29 -1.92
CA GLU A 71 -5.64 -9.43 -1.93
C GLU A 71 -4.58 -9.99 -0.96
N PRO A 72 -3.91 -11.09 -1.30
CA PRO A 72 -2.98 -11.77 -0.39
C PRO A 72 -1.71 -10.96 -0.08
N VAL A 73 -1.34 -10.03 -0.95
CA VAL A 73 -0.17 -9.16 -0.79
C VAL A 73 -0.53 -7.73 -1.17
N ILE A 74 -0.03 -6.77 -0.42
CA ILE A 74 -0.06 -5.34 -0.73
C ILE A 74 1.35 -4.79 -0.87
N ALA A 75 1.50 -3.75 -1.69
CA ALA A 75 2.76 -3.04 -1.86
C ALA A 75 2.55 -1.52 -1.74
N TYR A 76 3.43 -0.86 -1.00
CA TYR A 76 3.33 0.57 -0.72
C TYR A 76 4.70 1.18 -0.40
N TRP A 77 4.83 2.49 -0.59
CA TRP A 77 6.00 3.24 -0.15
C TRP A 77 6.02 3.44 1.37
N VAL A 78 7.21 3.41 1.93
CA VAL A 78 7.55 4.02 3.22
C VAL A 78 8.54 5.14 2.94
N LEU A 79 8.13 6.38 3.20
CA LEU A 79 8.86 7.59 2.86
C LEU A 79 9.90 7.91 3.94
N LEU A 80 10.97 7.13 4.00
CA LEU A 80 12.03 7.27 5.01
C LEU A 80 12.77 8.62 4.94
N ALA A 81 12.80 9.26 3.75
CA ALA A 81 13.38 10.58 3.57
C ALA A 81 12.52 11.72 4.19
N GLU A 82 11.33 11.42 4.62
CA GLU A 82 10.38 12.37 5.21
C GLU A 82 10.08 11.95 6.66
N ASP A 83 8.83 11.55 6.93
CA ASP A 83 8.35 11.18 8.26
C ASP A 83 8.12 9.68 8.46
N GLY A 84 8.49 8.87 7.48
CA GLY A 84 8.26 7.42 7.48
C GLY A 84 6.81 7.04 7.17
N ARG A 85 5.98 7.99 6.70
CA ARG A 85 4.59 7.70 6.38
C ARG A 85 4.47 6.72 5.22
N ARG A 86 3.36 6.01 5.22
CA ARG A 86 2.95 5.14 4.12
C ARG A 86 2.31 5.96 3.00
N GLU A 87 2.64 5.61 1.74
CA GLU A 87 2.01 6.14 0.55
C GLU A 87 1.74 5.01 -0.46
N GLU A 88 0.57 5.06 -1.11
CA GLU A 88 0.20 4.05 -2.11
C GLU A 88 1.02 4.22 -3.38
N LEU A 89 1.42 3.09 -3.99
CA LEU A 89 2.04 3.10 -5.30
C LEU A 89 1.07 3.64 -6.35
N ASN A 90 1.53 4.59 -7.15
CA ASN A 90 0.74 5.06 -8.28
C ASN A 90 0.69 4.02 -9.43
N TRP A 91 -0.16 4.24 -10.43
CA TRP A 91 -0.38 3.27 -11.51
C TRP A 91 0.86 3.05 -12.39
N ILE A 92 1.72 4.09 -12.58
CA ILE A 92 2.95 3.99 -13.34
C ILE A 92 3.96 3.13 -12.59
N GLU A 93 4.12 3.36 -11.31
CA GLU A 93 5.01 2.59 -10.44
C GLU A 93 4.58 1.11 -10.38
N LYS A 94 3.29 0.85 -10.23
CA LYS A 94 2.74 -0.51 -10.31
C LYS A 94 3.03 -1.16 -11.65
N LYS A 95 2.83 -0.44 -12.75
CA LYS A 95 2.99 -0.99 -14.10
C LYS A 95 4.45 -1.18 -14.51
N LYS A 96 5.37 -0.32 -14.08
CA LYS A 96 6.73 -0.23 -14.63
C LYS A 96 7.84 -0.75 -13.71
N ALA A 97 7.57 -0.84 -12.40
CA ALA A 97 8.62 -1.16 -11.43
C ALA A 97 8.16 -2.07 -10.28
N TYR A 98 7.29 -1.56 -9.41
CA TYR A 98 7.03 -2.16 -8.10
C TYR A 98 5.74 -2.97 -8.03
N GLY A 99 4.93 -2.98 -9.08
CA GLY A 99 3.77 -3.86 -9.14
C GLY A 99 4.18 -5.33 -9.26
N PHE A 100 3.21 -6.20 -9.08
CA PHE A 100 3.44 -7.65 -9.14
C PHE A 100 2.24 -8.37 -9.73
N HIS A 101 2.50 -9.56 -10.24
CA HIS A 101 1.47 -10.53 -10.60
C HIS A 101 1.48 -11.63 -9.56
N ILE A 102 0.31 -11.96 -9.02
CA ILE A 102 0.15 -13.00 -8.02
C ILE A 102 -0.99 -13.93 -8.40
N LYS A 103 -0.81 -15.22 -8.19
CA LYS A 103 -1.82 -16.25 -8.47
C LYS A 103 -1.74 -17.36 -7.43
N PRO A 104 -2.87 -17.98 -7.06
CA PRO A 104 -2.88 -19.14 -6.20
C PRO A 104 -2.07 -20.28 -6.82
N ASP A 105 -1.40 -21.06 -5.96
CA ASP A 105 -0.72 -22.29 -6.35
C ASP A 105 -0.92 -23.35 -5.26
N SER A 106 -1.77 -24.32 -5.56
CA SER A 106 -2.09 -25.43 -4.66
C SER A 106 -0.89 -26.32 -4.36
N SER A 107 0.11 -26.38 -5.26
CA SER A 107 1.30 -27.23 -5.06
C SER A 107 2.17 -26.76 -3.90
N VAL A 108 2.07 -25.48 -3.53
CA VAL A 108 2.83 -24.87 -2.43
C VAL A 108 1.93 -24.44 -1.26
N ASN A 109 0.64 -24.71 -1.36
CA ASN A 109 -0.37 -24.22 -0.41
C ASN A 109 -0.23 -22.71 -0.15
N GLY A 110 -0.21 -21.92 -1.21
CA GLY A 110 0.03 -20.49 -1.15
C GLY A 110 -0.13 -19.82 -2.50
N TYR A 111 0.75 -18.90 -2.80
CA TYR A 111 0.71 -18.09 -4.02
C TYR A 111 2.07 -18.03 -4.69
N LYS A 112 2.07 -17.98 -6.03
CA LYS A 112 3.23 -17.58 -6.82
C LYS A 112 3.13 -16.13 -7.22
N MET A 113 4.17 -15.36 -6.91
CA MET A 113 4.26 -13.94 -7.17
C MET A 113 5.49 -13.63 -8.02
N THR A 114 5.34 -12.69 -8.96
CA THR A 114 6.44 -12.14 -9.77
C THR A 114 6.37 -10.63 -9.71
N VAL A 115 7.43 -9.98 -9.25
CA VAL A 115 7.55 -8.52 -9.22
C VAL A 115 7.99 -8.00 -10.59
N VAL A 116 7.41 -6.91 -11.06
CA VAL A 116 7.71 -6.32 -12.38
C VAL A 116 9.20 -6.01 -12.55
N ALA A 117 9.85 -5.51 -11.51
CA ALA A 117 11.28 -5.20 -11.53
C ALA A 117 12.19 -6.43 -11.62
N VAL A 118 11.69 -7.63 -11.25
CA VAL A 118 12.46 -8.89 -11.18
C VAL A 118 11.68 -10.01 -11.89
N PRO A 119 11.46 -9.91 -13.19
CA PRO A 119 10.54 -10.79 -13.92
C PRO A 119 10.97 -12.26 -13.94
N GLN A 120 12.27 -12.55 -13.79
CA GLN A 120 12.80 -13.91 -13.69
C GLN A 120 12.75 -14.48 -12.27
N GLY A 121 12.47 -13.66 -11.25
CA GLY A 121 12.36 -14.07 -9.85
C GLY A 121 10.95 -14.56 -9.52
N GLN A 122 10.74 -15.86 -9.45
CA GLN A 122 9.49 -16.41 -8.96
C GLN A 122 9.53 -16.53 -7.44
N ILE A 123 8.69 -15.75 -6.76
CA ILE A 123 8.57 -15.72 -5.31
C ILE A 123 7.36 -16.59 -4.92
N THR A 124 7.54 -17.49 -3.97
CA THR A 124 6.46 -18.25 -3.35
C THR A 124 6.05 -17.55 -2.05
N VAL A 125 4.79 -17.12 -1.96
CA VAL A 125 4.22 -16.56 -0.74
C VAL A 125 3.36 -17.62 -0.08
N ARG A 126 3.74 -18.05 1.11
CA ARG A 126 2.99 -19.09 1.84
C ARG A 126 2.99 -18.85 3.33
N LYS A 127 1.96 -19.37 3.99
CA LYS A 127 1.85 -19.40 5.44
C LYS A 127 2.59 -20.63 5.97
N ASP A 128 3.35 -20.44 7.05
CA ASP A 128 4.04 -21.47 7.80
C ASP A 128 3.79 -21.21 9.30
N GLY A 129 2.92 -22.01 9.90
CA GLY A 129 2.38 -21.74 11.24
C GLY A 129 1.64 -20.40 11.28
N ASP A 130 2.09 -19.51 12.17
CA ASP A 130 1.51 -18.17 12.34
C ASP A 130 2.22 -17.09 11.51
N THR A 131 3.23 -17.44 10.74
CA THR A 131 3.99 -16.51 9.90
C THR A 131 3.73 -16.74 8.43
N VAL A 132 3.77 -15.63 7.65
CA VAL A 132 3.80 -15.70 6.19
C VAL A 132 5.21 -15.38 5.72
N ARG A 133 5.69 -16.13 4.73
CA ARG A 133 7.03 -15.97 4.16
C ARG A 133 6.96 -15.77 2.66
N ALA A 134 7.87 -14.95 2.16
CA ALA A 134 8.19 -14.86 0.75
C ALA A 134 9.48 -15.66 0.50
N GLU A 135 9.40 -16.69 -0.31
CA GLU A 135 10.50 -17.62 -0.53
C GLU A 135 10.92 -17.62 -2.01
N LEU A 136 12.22 -17.65 -2.24
CA LEU A 136 12.76 -17.88 -3.59
C LEU A 136 14.14 -18.55 -3.49
N VAL A 137 14.71 -18.92 -4.63
CA VAL A 137 16.07 -19.45 -4.69
C VAL A 137 17.07 -18.28 -4.75
N ILE A 138 17.95 -18.19 -3.77
CA ILE A 138 19.07 -17.23 -3.70
C ILE A 138 20.37 -18.02 -3.72
N ASP A 139 21.22 -17.77 -4.71
CA ASP A 139 22.50 -18.46 -4.87
C ASP A 139 22.37 -20.00 -4.79
N GLY A 140 21.40 -20.52 -5.56
CA GLY A 140 21.12 -21.95 -5.67
C GLY A 140 20.43 -22.62 -4.47
N SER A 141 20.11 -21.86 -3.41
CA SER A 141 19.48 -22.38 -2.20
C SER A 141 18.11 -21.75 -1.95
N PRO A 142 17.09 -22.53 -1.51
CA PRO A 142 15.83 -21.98 -1.06
C PRO A 142 16.03 -21.06 0.16
N ALA A 143 15.51 -19.87 0.09
CA ALA A 143 15.68 -18.85 1.12
C ALA A 143 14.40 -18.03 1.35
N VAL A 144 14.23 -17.52 2.56
CA VAL A 144 13.26 -16.46 2.86
C VAL A 144 13.84 -15.15 2.35
N LEU A 145 13.12 -14.49 1.45
CA LEU A 145 13.47 -13.19 0.91
C LEU A 145 13.27 -12.11 1.98
N GLU A 146 14.28 -11.29 2.21
CA GLU A 146 14.19 -10.13 3.12
C GLU A 146 14.23 -8.81 2.36
N LYS A 147 15.09 -8.73 1.32
CA LYS A 147 15.30 -7.49 0.58
C LYS A 147 15.72 -7.74 -0.87
N ILE A 148 15.22 -6.90 -1.75
CA ILE A 148 15.71 -6.72 -3.12
C ILE A 148 16.31 -5.33 -3.22
N TYR A 149 17.58 -5.22 -3.62
CA TYR A 149 18.19 -3.94 -3.95
C TYR A 149 18.34 -3.81 -5.47
N ILE A 150 17.87 -2.67 -6.01
CA ILE A 150 17.92 -2.39 -7.45
C ILE A 150 18.89 -1.24 -7.70
N ASN A 151 20.01 -1.52 -8.35
CA ASN A 151 20.90 -0.49 -8.84
C ASN A 151 20.43 -0.02 -10.22
N ALA A 152 19.99 1.22 -10.30
CA ALA A 152 19.50 1.82 -11.54
C ALA A 152 19.90 3.30 -11.63
N THR A 153 20.03 3.79 -12.85
CA THR A 153 20.16 5.22 -13.17
C THR A 153 18.90 5.69 -13.87
N ASP A 154 18.52 6.93 -13.63
CA ASP A 154 17.40 7.56 -14.35
C ASP A 154 17.84 7.88 -15.78
N GLY A 155 16.98 7.60 -16.74
CA GLY A 155 17.18 7.87 -18.16
C GLY A 155 15.94 8.47 -18.77
N LEU A 156 16.08 9.10 -19.93
CA LEU A 156 15.00 9.78 -20.66
C LEU A 156 13.80 8.85 -20.96
N LEU A 157 14.05 7.58 -21.21
CA LEU A 157 13.04 6.56 -21.51
C LEU A 157 12.63 5.72 -20.29
N GLY A 158 13.04 6.12 -19.09
CA GLY A 158 12.82 5.41 -17.84
C GLY A 158 14.11 4.90 -17.18
N PRO A 159 14.03 4.27 -16.02
CA PRO A 159 15.19 3.81 -15.29
C PRO A 159 15.92 2.68 -16.03
N LYS A 160 17.25 2.79 -16.13
CA LYS A 160 18.13 1.75 -16.63
C LYS A 160 18.68 0.96 -15.45
N VAL A 161 18.24 -0.29 -15.31
CA VAL A 161 18.71 -1.21 -14.27
C VAL A 161 20.09 -1.78 -14.69
N HIS A 162 21.07 -1.70 -13.80
CA HIS A 162 22.42 -2.24 -14.00
C HIS A 162 22.55 -3.63 -13.38
N TYR A 163 22.10 -3.78 -12.13
CA TYR A 163 22.07 -5.04 -11.42
C TYR A 163 20.99 -5.05 -10.33
N ILE A 164 20.66 -6.23 -9.89
CA ILE A 164 19.75 -6.51 -8.78
C ILE A 164 20.53 -7.34 -7.77
N GLU A 165 20.33 -7.05 -6.49
CA GLU A 165 20.84 -7.85 -5.40
C GLU A 165 19.70 -8.42 -4.58
N LEU A 166 19.76 -9.71 -4.31
CA LEU A 166 18.80 -10.45 -3.49
C LEU A 166 19.44 -10.76 -2.15
N TYR A 167 18.73 -10.48 -1.08
CA TYR A 167 19.13 -10.75 0.29
C TYR A 167 18.07 -11.57 1.00
N GLY A 168 18.48 -12.58 1.72
CA GLY A 168 17.57 -13.44 2.45
C GLY A 168 18.27 -14.35 3.44
N LYS A 169 17.50 -15.29 3.98
CA LYS A 169 18.00 -16.33 4.89
C LYS A 169 17.66 -17.71 4.35
N ASP A 170 18.65 -18.58 4.37
CA ASP A 170 18.47 -19.99 4.00
C ASP A 170 17.34 -20.62 4.83
N LEU A 171 16.42 -21.33 4.17
CA LEU A 171 15.27 -21.93 4.83
C LEU A 171 15.62 -23.02 5.84
N LYS A 172 16.77 -23.70 5.67
CA LYS A 172 17.19 -24.82 6.54
C LYS A 172 18.12 -24.37 7.65
N THR A 173 19.13 -23.55 7.31
CA THR A 173 20.20 -23.16 8.22
C THR A 173 19.98 -21.81 8.89
N GLY A 174 19.12 -20.96 8.33
CA GLY A 174 18.93 -19.58 8.77
C GLY A 174 20.08 -18.65 8.42
N GLU A 175 21.12 -19.14 7.74
CA GLU A 175 22.28 -18.34 7.33
C GLU A 175 21.90 -17.29 6.30
N LYS A 176 22.59 -16.16 6.30
CA LYS A 176 22.40 -15.10 5.32
C LYS A 176 22.75 -15.60 3.92
N ARG A 177 21.88 -15.30 2.96
CA ARG A 177 22.09 -15.56 1.53
C ARG A 177 22.12 -14.26 0.76
N PHE A 178 22.96 -14.23 -0.27
CA PHE A 178 23.16 -13.08 -1.14
C PHE A 178 23.37 -13.54 -2.57
N GLN A 179 22.73 -12.85 -3.52
CA GLN A 179 22.95 -13.07 -4.94
C GLN A 179 22.90 -11.74 -5.69
N LYS A 180 23.89 -11.52 -6.56
CA LYS A 180 23.92 -10.38 -7.49
C LYS A 180 23.62 -10.85 -8.91
N ILE A 181 22.63 -10.21 -9.54
CA ILE A 181 22.20 -10.49 -10.90
C ILE A 181 22.50 -9.26 -11.75
N VAL A 182 23.46 -9.36 -12.63
CA VAL A 182 23.83 -8.29 -13.57
C VAL A 182 22.97 -8.39 -14.82
N LYS A 183 22.35 -7.29 -15.21
CA LYS A 183 21.58 -7.24 -16.45
C LYS A 183 22.58 -7.17 -17.63
N LYS A 184 22.53 -8.16 -18.49
CA LYS A 184 23.28 -8.17 -19.75
C LYS A 184 22.64 -7.22 -20.77
#